data_9d15157437062e04629a139d2f478bce
#
_entry.id   9d15157437062e04629a139d2f478bce
#
_cell.length_a   1.000
_cell.length_b   1.000
_cell.length_c   1.000
_cell.angle_alpha   90.00
_cell.angle_beta   90.00
_cell.angle_gamma   90.00
#
_symmetry.space_group_name_H-M   'P 1'
#
loop_
_entity.id
_entity.type
_entity.pdbx_description
1 polymer ?
#
loop_
_entity_poly.entity_id
_entity_poly.type
_entity_poly.pdbx_seq_one_letter_code
_entity_poly.pdbx_strand_id
1 'polypeptide(L)'
;MGDRWGDEELISFIELGGLGHWGEWHVDSTAGVRQLPDESVRERYVVPWLSAFPNANLLMRRPFRIASENDLGLYNDMAGNCEATQEWLDWIDSGGIYSETGENDLVMMSDAWQTAPIGGELTSSDSLSSLLGDKLSQTTSLVAQSHTTFLGPKVAEDIGDNKTGYNELLKNMGYRLWVTSASIKQESTLKSCS
;
A
#
# COMPACT_ATOMS: atom_id res chain seq x y z
N MET A 1 19.64 -7.45 10.03
CA MET A 1 19.14 -7.05 8.70
C MET A 1 19.63 -5.66 8.33
N GLY A 2 19.47 -4.66 9.17
CA GLY A 2 19.90 -3.29 8.90
C GLY A 2 21.35 -3.17 8.45
N ASP A 3 22.29 -3.76 9.17
CA ASP A 3 23.73 -3.73 8.83
C ASP A 3 24.07 -4.30 7.44
N ARG A 4 23.18 -5.09 6.85
CA ARG A 4 23.39 -5.72 5.55
C ARG A 4 22.59 -5.07 4.42
N TRP A 5 21.40 -4.59 4.73
CA TRP A 5 20.41 -4.19 3.73
C TRP A 5 19.81 -2.80 3.97
N GLY A 6 20.17 -2.13 5.08
CA GLY A 6 19.56 -0.85 5.48
C GLY A 6 19.79 0.29 4.50
N ASP A 7 20.92 0.23 3.77
CA ASP A 7 21.30 1.23 2.77
C ASP A 7 21.11 0.73 1.33
N GLU A 8 20.36 -0.38 1.13
CA GLU A 8 20.14 -0.96 -0.19
C GLU A 8 19.09 -0.15 -0.98
N GLU A 9 19.52 0.57 -2.00
CA GLU A 9 18.68 1.44 -2.82
C GLU A 9 17.62 0.68 -3.65
N LEU A 10 17.78 -0.63 -3.83
CA LEU A 10 16.80 -1.46 -4.55
C LEU A 10 15.58 -1.79 -3.70
N ILE A 11 15.65 -1.61 -2.38
CA ILE A 11 14.52 -1.80 -1.47
C ILE A 11 13.69 -0.53 -1.45
N SER A 12 12.66 -0.47 -2.28
CA SER A 12 11.79 0.71 -2.40
C SER A 12 10.80 0.83 -1.25
N PHE A 13 10.28 -0.30 -0.77
CA PHE A 13 9.33 -0.36 0.35
C PHE A 13 9.41 -1.71 1.05
N ILE A 14 8.90 -1.74 2.29
CA ILE A 14 8.77 -2.95 3.11
C ILE A 14 7.40 -2.95 3.76
N GLU A 15 6.58 -3.93 3.46
CA GLU A 15 5.36 -4.19 4.21
C GLU A 15 5.71 -4.80 5.58
N LEU A 16 5.33 -4.08 6.63
CA LEU A 16 5.64 -4.53 7.99
C LEU A 16 4.77 -5.72 8.38
N GLY A 17 5.42 -6.81 8.75
CA GLY A 17 4.79 -8.03 9.20
C GLY A 17 5.15 -8.38 10.64
N GLY A 18 4.84 -9.61 11.05
CA GLY A 18 5.33 -10.22 12.29
C GLY A 18 4.31 -10.39 13.40
N LEU A 19 3.12 -9.82 13.30
CA LEU A 19 2.04 -10.00 14.26
C LEU A 19 0.78 -10.54 13.60
N GLY A 20 0.00 -11.29 14.36
CA GLY A 20 -1.28 -11.83 13.92
C GLY A 20 -1.17 -13.02 12.97
N HIS A 21 -2.29 -13.35 12.31
CA HIS A 21 -2.33 -14.38 11.28
C HIS A 21 -1.39 -14.01 10.14
N TRP A 22 -0.61 -14.98 9.68
CA TRP A 22 0.41 -14.83 8.63
C TRP A 22 1.40 -13.66 8.83
N GLY A 23 1.37 -13.03 10.00
CA GLY A 23 2.13 -11.83 10.27
C GLY A 23 1.48 -10.53 9.77
N GLU A 24 0.24 -10.55 9.37
CA GLU A 24 -0.44 -9.45 8.66
C GLU A 24 -1.22 -8.50 9.55
N TRP A 25 -0.90 -8.40 10.82
CA TRP A 25 -1.49 -7.44 11.76
C TRP A 25 -3.00 -7.55 11.93
N HIS A 26 -3.53 -8.76 11.85
CA HIS A 26 -4.92 -9.07 12.17
C HIS A 26 -5.04 -10.45 12.80
N VAL A 27 -6.15 -10.69 13.49
CA VAL A 27 -6.49 -12.01 14.01
C VAL A 27 -7.96 -12.30 13.75
N ASP A 28 -8.25 -13.56 13.46
CA ASP A 28 -9.61 -14.08 13.50
C ASP A 28 -9.90 -14.55 14.94
N SER A 29 -10.59 -13.71 15.70
CA SER A 29 -10.97 -14.04 17.09
C SER A 29 -11.90 -15.23 17.18
N THR A 30 -12.63 -15.57 16.11
CA THR A 30 -13.52 -16.74 16.05
C THR A 30 -12.75 -18.05 15.97
N ALA A 31 -11.51 -18.01 15.50
CA ALA A 31 -10.60 -19.16 15.45
C ALA A 31 -9.94 -19.49 16.80
N GLY A 32 -10.30 -18.78 17.88
CA GLY A 32 -9.72 -18.99 19.22
C GLY A 32 -8.28 -18.51 19.36
N VAL A 33 -7.80 -17.69 18.43
CA VAL A 33 -6.48 -17.07 18.49
C VAL A 33 -6.50 -15.87 19.43
N ARG A 34 -5.40 -15.63 20.15
CA ARG A 34 -5.27 -14.44 20.97
C ARG A 34 -5.37 -13.20 20.10
N GLN A 35 -6.03 -12.18 20.63
CA GLN A 35 -6.05 -10.84 20.02
C GLN A 35 -4.63 -10.31 19.85
N LEU A 36 -4.47 -9.34 18.95
CA LEU A 36 -3.21 -8.60 18.85
C LEU A 36 -2.84 -8.01 20.22
N PRO A 37 -1.56 -7.88 20.53
CA PRO A 37 -1.13 -7.20 21.73
C PRO A 37 -1.54 -5.72 21.69
N ASP A 38 -1.51 -5.07 22.83
CA ASP A 38 -1.78 -3.63 22.97
C ASP A 38 -0.78 -2.76 22.18
N GLU A 39 -1.12 -1.48 22.01
CA GLU A 39 -0.34 -0.49 21.25
C GLU A 39 1.13 -0.49 21.64
N SER A 40 1.43 -0.46 22.93
CA SER A 40 2.81 -0.38 23.44
C SER A 40 3.69 -1.57 23.07
N VAL A 41 3.08 -2.73 22.86
CA VAL A 41 3.78 -3.93 22.39
C VAL A 41 3.88 -3.91 20.86
N ARG A 42 2.83 -3.49 20.15
CA ARG A 42 2.85 -3.38 18.68
C ARG A 42 3.96 -2.43 18.20
N GLU A 43 4.12 -1.27 18.84
CA GLU A 43 5.20 -0.31 18.54
C GLU A 43 6.59 -0.96 18.59
N ARG A 44 6.83 -1.86 19.54
CA ARG A 44 8.11 -2.56 19.68
C ARG A 44 8.44 -3.48 18.50
N TYR A 45 7.46 -3.84 17.69
CA TYR A 45 7.69 -4.56 16.42
C TYR A 45 8.01 -3.60 15.27
N VAL A 46 7.59 -2.34 15.33
CA VAL A 46 7.83 -1.34 14.27
C VAL A 46 9.17 -0.63 14.45
N VAL A 47 9.49 -0.18 15.66
CA VAL A 47 10.68 0.63 15.96
C VAL A 47 12.00 0.03 15.43
N PRO A 48 12.26 -1.29 15.52
CA PRO A 48 13.48 -1.85 14.94
C PRO A 48 13.59 -1.72 13.43
N TRP A 49 12.46 -1.72 12.71
CA TRP A 49 12.43 -1.54 11.26
C TRP A 49 12.75 -0.10 10.85
N LEU A 50 12.20 0.89 11.57
CA LEU A 50 12.52 2.30 11.38
C LEU A 50 14.03 2.55 11.49
N SER A 51 14.68 1.92 12.47
CA SER A 51 16.12 2.04 12.67
C SER A 51 16.95 1.26 11.64
N ALA A 52 16.43 0.12 11.17
CA ALA A 52 17.15 -0.78 10.28
C ALA A 52 17.08 -0.37 8.80
N PHE A 53 16.04 0.36 8.41
CA PHE A 53 15.77 0.74 7.02
C PHE A 53 15.36 2.23 6.92
N PRO A 54 16.27 3.15 7.23
CA PRO A 54 15.96 4.59 7.30
C PRO A 54 15.63 5.20 5.93
N ASN A 55 15.98 4.53 4.84
CA ASN A 55 15.82 5.02 3.47
C ASN A 55 14.69 4.31 2.70
N ALA A 56 14.12 3.22 3.24
CA ALA A 56 13.02 2.51 2.61
C ALA A 56 11.68 3.00 3.15
N ASN A 57 10.66 3.04 2.29
CA ASN A 57 9.29 3.29 2.75
C ASN A 57 8.78 2.07 3.51
N LEU A 58 8.45 2.24 4.77
CA LEU A 58 7.80 1.20 5.55
C LEU A 58 6.28 1.34 5.44
N LEU A 59 5.58 0.23 5.26
CA LEU A 59 4.14 0.22 5.06
C LEU A 59 3.47 -0.55 6.19
N MET A 60 2.38 0.00 6.71
CA MET A 60 1.56 -0.60 7.76
C MET A 60 0.20 -1.01 7.21
N ARG A 61 -0.32 -2.16 7.64
CA ARG A 61 -1.64 -2.65 7.21
C ARG A 61 -2.80 -1.77 7.67
N ARG A 62 -2.70 -1.18 8.85
CA ARG A 62 -3.74 -0.34 9.46
C ARG A 62 -3.16 1.04 9.76
N PRO A 63 -3.98 2.10 9.75
CA PRO A 63 -3.54 3.44 10.08
C PRO A 63 -3.37 3.59 11.61
N PHE A 64 -2.52 2.73 12.21
CA PHE A 64 -2.17 2.84 13.62
C PHE A 64 -1.44 4.15 13.91
N ARG A 65 -1.53 4.64 15.13
CA ARG A 65 -0.86 5.88 15.57
C ARG A 65 0.62 5.89 15.21
N ILE A 66 1.34 4.78 15.45
CA ILE A 66 2.75 4.64 15.09
C ILE A 66 3.01 4.85 13.58
N ALA A 67 2.07 4.47 12.73
CA ALA A 67 2.20 4.70 11.28
C ALA A 67 2.11 6.20 10.96
N SER A 68 1.15 6.91 11.54
CA SER A 68 0.99 8.34 11.36
C SER A 68 2.17 9.15 11.92
N GLU A 69 2.67 8.78 13.11
CA GLU A 69 3.77 9.47 13.78
C GLU A 69 5.13 9.31 13.07
N ASN A 70 5.24 8.33 12.17
CA ASN A 70 6.47 8.04 11.42
C ASN A 70 6.28 8.14 9.90
N ASP A 71 5.21 8.78 9.42
CA ASP A 71 4.93 8.99 7.99
C ASP A 71 4.98 7.69 7.16
N LEU A 72 4.51 6.56 7.73
CA LEU A 72 4.51 5.28 7.04
C LEU A 72 3.47 5.27 5.92
N GLY A 73 3.75 4.51 4.87
CA GLY A 73 2.74 4.15 3.90
C GLY A 73 1.78 3.08 4.44
N LEU A 74 0.80 2.71 3.62
CA LEU A 74 -0.23 1.74 4.01
C LEU A 74 -0.32 0.60 3.00
N TYR A 75 -0.81 -0.55 3.43
CA TYR A 75 -1.15 -1.65 2.53
C TYR A 75 -2.47 -2.31 2.90
N ASN A 76 -3.21 -2.75 1.87
CA ASN A 76 -4.48 -3.45 1.98
C ASN A 76 -4.35 -4.86 1.37
N ASP A 77 -4.51 -5.88 2.16
CA ASP A 77 -4.47 -7.29 1.73
C ASP A 77 -5.80 -7.81 1.16
N MET A 78 -6.82 -6.96 1.07
CA MET A 78 -8.16 -7.28 0.61
C MET A 78 -8.60 -6.42 -0.59
N ALA A 79 -7.65 -5.89 -1.38
CA ALA A 79 -7.97 -5.04 -2.52
C ALA A 79 -8.91 -5.75 -3.52
N GLY A 80 -9.98 -5.07 -3.92
CA GLY A 80 -11.04 -5.63 -4.77
C GLY A 80 -12.22 -6.25 -4.02
N ASN A 81 -12.08 -6.60 -2.74
CA ASN A 81 -13.22 -6.90 -1.88
C ASN A 81 -13.87 -5.59 -1.43
N CYS A 82 -15.13 -5.38 -1.79
CA CYS A 82 -15.81 -4.10 -1.57
C CYS A 82 -15.93 -3.75 -0.08
N GLU A 83 -16.44 -4.68 0.71
CA GLU A 83 -16.71 -4.46 2.14
C GLU A 83 -15.42 -4.23 2.92
N ALA A 84 -14.44 -5.12 2.78
CA ALA A 84 -13.19 -5.04 3.51
C ALA A 84 -12.33 -3.83 3.09
N THR A 85 -12.33 -3.49 1.79
CA THR A 85 -11.60 -2.31 1.32
C THR A 85 -12.28 -1.03 1.78
N GLN A 86 -13.62 -0.97 1.79
CA GLN A 86 -14.33 0.21 2.29
C GLN A 86 -14.12 0.41 3.79
N GLU A 87 -14.19 -0.64 4.60
CA GLU A 87 -13.87 -0.57 6.02
C GLU A 87 -12.45 -0.03 6.25
N TRP A 88 -11.49 -0.50 5.47
CA TRP A 88 -10.11 -0.03 5.53
C TRP A 88 -9.98 1.46 5.15
N LEU A 89 -10.69 1.91 4.12
CA LEU A 89 -10.76 3.32 3.72
C LEU A 89 -11.42 4.18 4.81
N ASP A 90 -12.48 3.70 5.42
CA ASP A 90 -13.16 4.41 6.52
C ASP A 90 -12.23 4.65 7.71
N TRP A 91 -11.35 3.70 8.02
CA TRP A 91 -10.31 3.89 9.05
C TRP A 91 -9.26 4.92 8.63
N ILE A 92 -8.85 4.94 7.37
CA ILE A 92 -7.91 5.93 6.85
C ILE A 92 -8.50 7.33 6.90
N ASP A 93 -9.78 7.46 6.58
CA ASP A 93 -10.47 8.76 6.54
C ASP A 93 -10.85 9.29 7.93
N SER A 94 -11.12 8.42 8.88
CA SER A 94 -11.71 8.82 10.17
C SER A 94 -10.92 8.38 11.40
N GLY A 95 -10.03 7.38 11.26
CA GLY A 95 -9.43 6.73 12.43
C GLY A 95 -10.48 6.00 13.27
N GLY A 96 -10.21 5.84 14.55
CA GLY A 96 -11.16 5.30 15.49
C GLY A 96 -10.64 4.14 16.35
N ILE A 97 -11.60 3.35 16.84
CA ILE A 97 -11.29 2.20 17.68
C ILE A 97 -10.97 0.99 16.79
N TYR A 98 -9.81 0.39 17.05
CA TYR A 98 -9.46 -0.88 16.41
C TYR A 98 -10.27 -2.01 17.06
N SER A 99 -11.14 -2.64 16.31
CA SER A 99 -12.13 -3.60 16.81
C SER A 99 -11.52 -4.84 17.47
N GLU A 100 -10.32 -5.25 17.04
CA GLU A 100 -9.65 -6.46 17.56
C GLU A 100 -9.05 -6.25 18.96
N THR A 101 -8.66 -5.03 19.32
CA THR A 101 -8.07 -4.72 20.64
C THR A 101 -8.95 -3.85 21.51
N GLY A 102 -9.92 -3.15 20.91
CA GLY A 102 -10.76 -2.16 21.61
C GLY A 102 -10.03 -0.84 21.91
N GLU A 103 -8.82 -0.65 21.43
CA GLU A 103 -8.03 0.58 21.64
C GLU A 103 -8.40 1.66 20.61
N ASN A 104 -8.40 2.90 21.04
CA ASN A 104 -8.53 4.07 20.15
C ASN A 104 -7.17 4.43 19.56
N ASP A 105 -6.67 3.59 18.69
CA ASP A 105 -5.32 3.63 18.13
C ASP A 105 -5.28 3.86 16.61
N LEU A 106 -6.41 3.75 15.92
CA LEU A 106 -6.49 4.11 14.51
C LEU A 106 -6.61 5.64 14.38
N VAL A 107 -5.78 6.24 13.54
CA VAL A 107 -5.76 7.67 13.30
C VAL A 107 -6.00 7.99 11.84
N MET A 108 -6.58 9.14 11.57
CA MET A 108 -6.82 9.60 10.20
C MET A 108 -5.47 9.76 9.46
N MET A 109 -5.38 9.17 8.28
CA MET A 109 -4.21 9.21 7.39
C MET A 109 -4.65 9.43 5.92
N SER A 110 -5.68 10.21 5.69
CA SER A 110 -6.27 10.44 4.35
C SER A 110 -5.29 10.98 3.32
N ASP A 111 -4.23 11.65 3.76
CA ASP A 111 -3.18 12.22 2.91
C ASP A 111 -1.89 11.38 2.84
N ALA A 112 -1.86 10.18 3.45
CA ALA A 112 -0.66 9.32 3.49
C ALA A 112 -0.12 9.00 2.09
N TRP A 113 -0.99 8.86 1.09
CA TRP A 113 -0.62 8.60 -0.30
C TRP A 113 0.25 9.70 -0.94
N GLN A 114 0.29 10.90 -0.37
CA GLN A 114 1.09 12.03 -0.87
C GLN A 114 2.56 11.91 -0.44
N THR A 115 2.85 11.20 0.64
CA THR A 115 4.18 11.10 1.25
C THR A 115 4.80 9.73 1.13
N ALA A 116 3.97 8.67 1.09
CA ALA A 116 4.43 7.29 1.02
C ALA A 116 3.53 6.45 0.10
N PRO A 117 4.02 5.32 -0.45
CA PRO A 117 3.22 4.46 -1.30
C PRO A 117 2.10 3.79 -0.50
N ILE A 118 0.99 3.53 -1.20
CA ILE A 118 -0.07 2.64 -0.75
C ILE A 118 -0.13 1.45 -1.70
N GLY A 119 -0.21 0.26 -1.16
CA GLY A 119 -0.25 -0.96 -1.94
C GLY A 119 -0.96 -2.11 -1.25
N GLY A 120 -0.54 -3.31 -1.52
CA GLY A 120 -1.07 -4.52 -0.89
C GLY A 120 -1.35 -5.66 -1.85
N GLU A 121 -2.41 -6.40 -1.61
CA GLU A 121 -2.73 -7.62 -2.32
C GLU A 121 -4.18 -7.63 -2.80
N LEU A 122 -4.39 -8.21 -3.99
CA LEU A 122 -5.74 -8.54 -4.44
C LEU A 122 -6.34 -9.62 -3.54
N THR A 123 -7.59 -9.41 -3.15
CA THR A 123 -8.30 -10.34 -2.26
C THR A 123 -8.25 -11.79 -2.75
N SER A 124 -8.07 -12.72 -1.82
CA SER A 124 -8.16 -14.16 -2.09
C SER A 124 -9.60 -14.69 -2.18
N SER A 125 -10.57 -13.90 -1.74
CA SER A 125 -11.99 -14.30 -1.75
C SER A 125 -12.61 -14.35 -3.16
N ASP A 126 -11.96 -13.73 -4.14
CA ASP A 126 -12.38 -13.72 -5.54
C ASP A 126 -11.28 -14.25 -6.45
N SER A 127 -11.69 -14.87 -7.56
CA SER A 127 -10.73 -15.26 -8.60
C SER A 127 -10.21 -14.03 -9.35
N LEU A 128 -9.00 -14.13 -9.91
CA LEU A 128 -8.45 -13.07 -10.76
C LEU A 128 -9.38 -12.78 -11.96
N SER A 129 -9.98 -13.81 -12.56
CA SER A 129 -10.93 -13.66 -13.65
C SER A 129 -12.17 -12.87 -13.26
N SER A 130 -12.67 -13.01 -12.02
CA SER A 130 -13.79 -12.23 -11.53
C SER A 130 -13.37 -10.77 -11.29
N LEU A 131 -12.26 -10.56 -10.60
CA LEU A 131 -11.75 -9.21 -10.28
C LEU A 131 -11.42 -8.40 -11.52
N LEU A 132 -10.91 -9.03 -12.58
CA LEU A 132 -10.52 -8.39 -13.85
C LEU A 132 -11.58 -8.51 -14.96
N GLY A 133 -12.70 -9.17 -14.68
CA GLY A 133 -13.83 -9.36 -15.57
C GLY A 133 -15.08 -8.64 -15.09
N ASP A 134 -16.03 -9.40 -14.59
CA ASP A 134 -17.34 -8.90 -14.16
C ASP A 134 -17.28 -7.91 -12.99
N LYS A 135 -16.27 -7.99 -12.11
CA LYS A 135 -16.01 -7.04 -11.01
C LYS A 135 -15.00 -5.95 -11.36
N LEU A 136 -14.52 -5.85 -12.60
CA LEU A 136 -13.45 -4.93 -12.97
C LEU A 136 -13.75 -3.47 -12.61
N SER A 137 -14.95 -3.00 -12.88
CA SER A 137 -15.36 -1.62 -12.57
C SER A 137 -15.29 -1.32 -11.07
N GLN A 138 -15.69 -2.27 -10.23
CA GLN A 138 -15.59 -2.16 -8.78
C GLN A 138 -14.12 -2.20 -8.34
N THR A 139 -13.36 -3.16 -8.83
CA THR A 139 -11.93 -3.32 -8.49
C THR A 139 -11.14 -2.06 -8.82
N THR A 140 -11.33 -1.50 -10.02
CA THR A 140 -10.65 -0.26 -10.45
C THR A 140 -11.08 0.94 -9.63
N SER A 141 -12.36 1.04 -9.27
CA SER A 141 -12.86 2.14 -8.43
C SER A 141 -12.23 2.10 -7.03
N LEU A 142 -12.18 0.93 -6.40
CA LEU A 142 -11.57 0.77 -5.08
C LEU A 142 -10.07 1.07 -5.10
N VAL A 143 -9.36 0.58 -6.10
CA VAL A 143 -7.92 0.82 -6.29
C VAL A 143 -7.62 2.31 -6.49
N ALA A 144 -8.47 3.02 -7.26
CA ALA A 144 -8.34 4.46 -7.46
C ALA A 144 -8.61 5.24 -6.18
N GLN A 145 -9.66 4.90 -5.42
CA GLN A 145 -9.98 5.53 -4.13
C GLN A 145 -8.87 5.31 -3.09
N SER A 146 -8.25 4.14 -3.10
CA SER A 146 -7.14 3.78 -2.21
C SER A 146 -5.81 4.43 -2.62
N HIS A 147 -5.72 5.12 -3.75
CA HIS A 147 -4.46 5.61 -4.31
C HIS A 147 -3.39 4.50 -4.45
N THR A 148 -3.82 3.28 -4.74
CA THR A 148 -2.96 2.10 -4.79
C THR A 148 -1.90 2.23 -5.88
N THR A 149 -0.64 1.99 -5.53
CA THR A 149 0.52 2.10 -6.44
C THR A 149 1.06 0.75 -6.89
N PHE A 150 0.89 -0.29 -6.08
CA PHE A 150 1.28 -1.66 -6.41
C PHE A 150 0.31 -2.67 -5.81
N LEU A 151 0.20 -3.83 -6.43
CA LEU A 151 -0.60 -4.97 -5.94
C LEU A 151 0.14 -6.28 -6.20
N GLY A 152 0.15 -7.17 -5.21
CA GLY A 152 0.55 -8.56 -5.26
C GLY A 152 -0.57 -9.48 -4.78
N PRO A 153 -0.28 -10.76 -4.56
CA PRO A 153 0.66 -11.59 -5.30
C PRO A 153 0.09 -12.13 -6.61
N LYS A 154 -1.20 -11.92 -6.92
CA LYS A 154 -1.82 -12.35 -8.19
C LYS A 154 -1.20 -11.58 -9.36
N VAL A 155 -0.05 -12.08 -9.81
CA VAL A 155 0.84 -11.39 -10.74
C VAL A 155 0.60 -11.78 -12.20
N ALA A 156 1.36 -11.14 -13.06
CA ALA A 156 1.31 -11.20 -14.51
C ALA A 156 1.29 -12.61 -15.14
N GLU A 157 1.83 -13.60 -14.46
CA GLU A 157 1.85 -15.01 -14.95
C GLU A 157 0.44 -15.62 -15.04
N ASP A 158 -0.47 -15.16 -14.20
CA ASP A 158 -1.84 -15.67 -14.11
C ASP A 158 -2.84 -14.87 -14.97
N ILE A 159 -2.37 -13.86 -15.71
CA ILE A 159 -3.25 -12.96 -16.46
C ILE A 159 -4.05 -13.68 -17.54
N GLY A 160 -3.43 -14.57 -18.30
CA GLY A 160 -4.11 -15.36 -19.34
C GLY A 160 -5.08 -14.50 -20.17
N ASP A 161 -6.34 -14.92 -20.22
CA ASP A 161 -7.42 -14.24 -20.94
C ASP A 161 -7.87 -12.91 -20.28
N ASN A 162 -7.40 -12.62 -19.07
CA ASN A 162 -7.76 -11.41 -18.32
C ASN A 162 -6.91 -10.16 -18.68
N LYS A 163 -6.07 -10.26 -19.71
CA LYS A 163 -5.13 -9.19 -20.09
C LYS A 163 -5.79 -7.82 -20.29
N THR A 164 -6.98 -7.78 -20.85
CA THR A 164 -7.70 -6.52 -21.07
C THR A 164 -8.07 -5.86 -19.74
N GLY A 165 -8.67 -6.61 -18.82
CA GLY A 165 -9.02 -6.12 -17.49
C GLY A 165 -7.80 -5.75 -16.67
N TYR A 166 -6.73 -6.52 -16.76
CA TYR A 166 -5.46 -6.20 -16.11
C TYR A 166 -4.87 -4.88 -16.59
N ASN A 167 -4.82 -4.65 -17.90
CA ASN A 167 -4.33 -3.40 -18.45
C ASN A 167 -5.20 -2.20 -18.03
N GLU A 168 -6.51 -2.41 -17.87
CA GLU A 168 -7.41 -1.36 -17.38
C GLU A 168 -7.17 -1.08 -15.89
N LEU A 169 -6.97 -2.11 -15.08
CA LEU A 169 -6.59 -1.96 -13.66
C LEU A 169 -5.29 -1.15 -13.55
N LEU A 170 -4.25 -1.51 -14.30
CA LEU A 170 -2.96 -0.81 -14.28
C LEU A 170 -3.07 0.68 -14.64
N LYS A 171 -4.01 1.07 -15.49
CA LYS A 171 -4.25 2.49 -15.80
C LYS A 171 -4.83 3.28 -14.62
N ASN A 172 -5.35 2.61 -13.61
CA ASN A 172 -5.95 3.21 -12.43
C ASN A 172 -5.06 3.10 -11.18
N MET A 173 -3.83 2.59 -11.36
CA MET A 173 -2.84 2.43 -10.28
C MET A 173 -1.68 3.42 -10.43
N GLY A 174 -1.12 3.80 -9.29
CA GLY A 174 0.11 4.57 -9.20
C GLY A 174 0.00 6.02 -9.68
N TYR A 175 1.14 6.65 -9.72
CA TYR A 175 1.26 8.02 -10.20
C TYR A 175 1.20 8.06 -11.73
N ARG A 176 0.45 9.03 -12.25
CA ARG A 176 0.37 9.28 -13.70
C ARG A 176 1.11 10.56 -14.02
N LEU A 177 2.21 10.41 -14.73
CA LEU A 177 3.00 11.54 -15.20
C LEU A 177 2.77 11.73 -16.69
N TRP A 178 2.45 12.96 -17.11
CA TRP A 178 2.37 13.34 -18.50
C TRP A 178 2.98 14.71 -18.72
N VAL A 179 3.54 14.92 -19.90
CA VAL A 179 4.10 16.22 -20.28
C VAL A 179 2.95 17.19 -20.53
N THR A 180 2.82 18.22 -19.70
CA THR A 180 1.82 19.30 -19.89
C THR A 180 2.32 20.42 -20.81
N SER A 181 3.65 20.63 -20.86
CA SER A 181 4.29 21.59 -21.74
C SER A 181 5.73 21.20 -22.01
N ALA A 182 6.22 21.53 -23.19
CA ALA A 182 7.63 21.41 -23.54
C ALA A 182 8.09 22.70 -24.21
N SER A 183 9.26 23.22 -23.85
CA SER A 183 9.90 24.34 -24.51
C SER A 183 11.29 23.97 -24.97
N ILE A 184 11.61 24.25 -26.24
CA ILE A 184 12.93 24.02 -26.81
C ILE A 184 13.59 25.38 -26.98
N LYS A 185 14.70 25.63 -26.30
CA LYS A 185 15.57 26.77 -26.55
C LYS A 185 16.68 26.32 -27.50
N GLN A 186 16.67 26.86 -28.72
CA GLN A 186 17.75 26.65 -29.65
C GLN A 186 18.82 27.71 -29.37
N GLU A 187 19.94 27.32 -28.78
CA GLU A 187 21.11 28.17 -28.70
C GLU A 187 21.87 28.08 -30.05
N SER A 188 21.77 29.13 -30.84
CA SER A 188 22.57 29.26 -32.05
C SER A 188 23.99 29.71 -31.67
N THR A 189 24.89 28.81 -31.48
CA THR A 189 26.32 29.10 -31.47
C THR A 189 26.77 29.27 -32.92
N LEU A 190 26.68 30.48 -33.46
CA LEU A 190 27.42 30.89 -34.67
C LEU A 190 28.90 30.91 -34.29
N LYS A 191 29.63 29.82 -34.59
CA LYS A 191 31.09 29.89 -34.69
C LYS A 191 31.42 30.64 -35.96
N SER A 192 31.81 31.89 -35.82
CA SER A 192 32.47 32.59 -36.91
C SER A 192 33.79 31.91 -37.17
N CYS A 193 33.94 31.26 -38.31
CA CYS A 193 35.24 30.88 -38.85
C CYS A 193 35.91 32.16 -39.39
N SER A 194 36.96 32.58 -38.72
CA SER A 194 37.98 33.52 -39.27
C SER A 194 39.10 32.71 -39.85
#